data_0cad7f1bf9465d9d0689648bc53250df
#
_entry.id   0cad7f1bf9465d9d0689648bc53250df
#
_cell.length_a   1.000
_cell.length_b   1.000
_cell.length_c   1.000
_cell.angle_alpha   90.00
_cell.angle_beta   90.00
_cell.angle_gamma   90.00
#
_symmetry.space_group_name_H-M   'P 1'
#
loop_
_entity.id
_entity.type
_entity.pdbx_description
1 polymer ?
#
loop_
_entity_poly.entity_id
_entity_poly.type
_entity_poly.pdbx_seq_one_letter_code
_entity_poly.pdbx_strand_id
1 'polypeptide(L)'
;LDALRAMSTDDFDRVGFTPEGEGPYRRFMEIRVFDCWEHEQDIRRAVGRPGHMEGPIAEAAVRKVAAAAGYVVGKKAGAPEGSSVVFEVHGPVELTVPVLVEGRARVLDAPPPSPTATIRLDTETYNALGCGRWSGEQAMATGRVELTGDTDLAQRVVDNMAFTI
;
A
#
# COMPACT_ATOMS: atom_id res chain seq x y z
N LEU A 1 -7.19 -26.00 8.06
CA LEU A 1 -7.46 -25.79 6.61
C LEU A 1 -8.81 -26.39 6.19
N ASP A 2 -9.21 -27.55 6.68
CA ASP A 2 -10.45 -28.22 6.26
C ASP A 2 -11.70 -27.43 6.65
N ALA A 3 -11.71 -26.81 7.82
CA ALA A 3 -12.79 -25.91 8.23
C ALA A 3 -12.95 -24.72 7.26
N LEU A 4 -11.85 -24.11 6.82
CA LEU A 4 -11.90 -23.00 5.83
C LEU A 4 -12.38 -23.47 4.45
N ARG A 5 -11.97 -24.68 4.03
CA ARG A 5 -12.43 -25.26 2.76
C ARG A 5 -13.91 -25.61 2.76
N ALA A 6 -14.48 -25.89 3.93
CA ALA A 6 -15.89 -26.19 4.10
C ALA A 6 -16.79 -24.95 4.22
N MET A 7 -16.21 -23.76 4.34
CA MET A 7 -16.97 -22.50 4.45
C MET A 7 -17.67 -22.14 3.13
N SER A 8 -18.92 -21.74 3.23
CA SER A 8 -19.68 -21.14 2.13
C SER A 8 -19.32 -19.66 1.94
N THR A 9 -19.75 -19.08 0.84
CA THR A 9 -19.62 -17.63 0.61
C THR A 9 -20.29 -16.82 1.72
N ASP A 10 -21.45 -17.27 2.21
CA ASP A 10 -22.19 -16.60 3.28
C ASP A 10 -21.44 -16.64 4.62
N ASP A 11 -20.65 -17.69 4.87
CA ASP A 11 -19.81 -17.77 6.07
C ASP A 11 -18.72 -16.69 6.05
N PHE A 12 -18.20 -16.34 4.86
CA PHE A 12 -17.23 -15.25 4.72
C PHE A 12 -17.86 -13.86 4.88
N ASP A 13 -19.18 -13.74 4.73
CA ASP A 13 -19.90 -12.47 4.94
C ASP A 13 -20.37 -12.27 6.38
N ARG A 14 -20.24 -13.27 7.26
CA ARG A 14 -20.57 -13.11 8.68
C ARG A 14 -19.76 -12.00 9.31
N VAL A 15 -20.47 -11.08 9.95
CA VAL A 15 -19.86 -9.96 10.67
C VAL A 15 -19.27 -10.46 11.99
N GLY A 16 -18.06 -10.04 12.28
CA GLY A 16 -17.34 -10.34 13.49
C GLY A 16 -16.28 -9.28 13.78
N PHE A 17 -15.53 -9.47 14.86
CA PHE A 17 -14.44 -8.57 15.19
C PHE A 17 -13.22 -8.88 14.34
N THR A 18 -12.61 -7.83 13.74
CA THR A 18 -11.34 -7.89 13.03
C THR A 18 -10.34 -6.91 13.67
N PRO A 19 -9.04 -7.01 13.41
CA PRO A 19 -8.06 -6.02 13.88
C PRO A 19 -8.36 -4.57 13.45
N GLU A 20 -9.15 -4.40 12.40
CA GLU A 20 -9.56 -3.10 11.87
C GLU A 20 -10.99 -2.70 12.31
N GLY A 21 -11.56 -3.37 13.33
CA GLY A 21 -12.91 -3.16 13.84
C GLY A 21 -13.91 -4.20 13.33
N GLU A 22 -15.21 -3.98 13.58
CA GLU A 22 -16.25 -4.88 13.08
C GLU A 22 -16.28 -4.92 11.55
N GLY A 23 -16.44 -6.11 11.01
CA GLY A 23 -16.52 -6.33 9.56
C GLY A 23 -16.75 -7.80 9.20
N PRO A 24 -16.99 -8.10 7.92
CA PRO A 24 -17.18 -9.45 7.46
C PRO A 24 -15.90 -10.29 7.63
N TYR A 25 -16.05 -11.59 7.84
CA TYR A 25 -14.91 -12.51 8.03
C TYR A 25 -13.93 -12.48 6.84
N ARG A 26 -14.39 -12.23 5.62
CA ARG A 26 -13.51 -12.03 4.45
C ARG A 26 -12.49 -10.93 4.69
N ARG A 27 -12.87 -9.81 5.33
CA ARG A 27 -11.96 -8.71 5.67
C ARG A 27 -10.86 -9.17 6.63
N PHE A 28 -11.21 -10.00 7.61
CA PHE A 28 -10.22 -10.63 8.47
C PHE A 28 -9.25 -11.50 7.68
N MET A 29 -9.76 -12.29 6.72
CA MET A 29 -8.91 -13.14 5.88
C MET A 29 -8.01 -12.34 4.94
N GLU A 30 -8.47 -11.21 4.40
CA GLU A 30 -7.64 -10.29 3.62
C GLU A 30 -6.48 -9.75 4.45
N ILE A 31 -6.76 -9.35 5.71
CA ILE A 31 -5.73 -8.91 6.66
C ILE A 31 -4.72 -10.05 6.91
N ARG A 32 -5.20 -11.29 7.10
CA ARG A 32 -4.33 -12.45 7.33
C ARG A 32 -3.47 -12.81 6.12
N VAL A 33 -4.01 -12.70 4.92
CA VAL A 33 -3.25 -12.91 3.68
C VAL A 33 -2.13 -11.87 3.56
N PHE A 34 -2.45 -10.60 3.79
CA PHE A 34 -1.50 -9.50 3.81
C PHE A 34 -0.38 -9.74 4.83
N ASP A 35 -0.75 -9.99 6.09
CA ASP A 35 0.17 -10.23 7.20
C ASP A 35 1.13 -11.41 6.92
N CYS A 36 0.60 -12.55 6.47
CA CYS A 36 1.39 -13.72 6.16
C CYS A 36 2.37 -13.46 4.99
N TRP A 37 1.94 -12.74 3.96
CA TRP A 37 2.79 -12.41 2.83
C TRP A 37 3.89 -11.42 3.21
N GLU A 38 3.59 -10.41 4.03
CA GLU A 38 4.59 -9.48 4.53
C GLU A 38 5.70 -10.19 5.33
N HIS A 39 5.32 -11.08 6.23
CA HIS A 39 6.28 -11.88 6.97
C HIS A 39 7.06 -12.86 6.09
N GLU A 40 6.45 -13.40 5.04
CA GLU A 40 7.19 -14.15 4.03
C GLU A 40 8.25 -13.28 3.36
N GLN A 41 7.91 -12.03 2.97
CA GLN A 41 8.88 -11.10 2.37
C GLN A 41 9.98 -10.71 3.37
N ASP A 42 9.68 -10.57 4.66
CA ASP A 42 10.68 -10.33 5.71
C ASP A 42 11.67 -11.49 5.79
N ILE A 43 11.18 -12.73 5.80
CA ILE A 43 12.02 -13.93 5.82
C ILE A 43 12.87 -14.01 4.54
N ARG A 44 12.26 -13.80 3.36
CA ARG A 44 12.96 -13.83 2.07
C ARG A 44 14.11 -12.83 2.02
N ARG A 45 13.90 -11.61 2.51
CA ARG A 45 14.94 -10.58 2.62
C ARG A 45 16.06 -11.01 3.58
N ALA A 46 15.71 -11.52 4.75
CA ALA A 46 16.68 -11.96 5.75
C ALA A 46 17.58 -13.10 5.28
N VAL A 47 17.07 -14.01 4.43
CA VAL A 47 17.84 -15.14 3.90
C VAL A 47 18.40 -14.92 2.49
N GLY A 48 18.23 -13.72 1.92
CA GLY A 48 18.73 -13.37 0.58
C GLY A 48 18.06 -14.19 -0.54
N ARG A 49 16.77 -14.55 -0.41
CA ARG A 49 16.01 -15.31 -1.40
C ARG A 49 14.78 -14.53 -1.87
N PRO A 50 14.94 -13.46 -2.69
CA PRO A 50 13.82 -12.69 -3.20
C PRO A 50 12.90 -13.56 -4.07
N GLY A 51 11.64 -13.13 -4.20
CA GLY A 51 10.65 -13.80 -5.05
C GLY A 51 9.24 -13.75 -4.43
N HIS A 52 8.25 -14.35 -5.13
CA HIS A 52 6.84 -14.33 -4.76
C HIS A 52 6.28 -12.89 -4.64
N MET A 53 6.78 -12.01 -5.53
CA MET A 53 6.32 -10.62 -5.66
C MET A 53 5.26 -10.47 -6.75
N GLU A 54 4.73 -11.57 -7.28
CA GLU A 54 3.74 -11.62 -8.36
C GLU A 54 2.58 -12.56 -8.01
N GLY A 55 1.50 -12.46 -8.78
CA GLY A 55 0.30 -13.26 -8.60
C GLY A 55 -0.68 -12.70 -7.57
N PRO A 56 -1.82 -13.38 -7.36
CA PRO A 56 -2.98 -12.81 -6.67
C PRO A 56 -2.71 -12.44 -5.19
N ILE A 57 -1.77 -13.13 -4.54
CA ILE A 57 -1.43 -12.84 -3.13
C ILE A 57 -0.64 -11.54 -3.04
N ALA A 58 0.38 -11.37 -3.88
CA ALA A 58 1.18 -10.14 -3.95
C ALA A 58 0.30 -8.94 -4.38
N GLU A 59 -0.58 -9.13 -5.38
CA GLU A 59 -1.53 -8.11 -5.79
C GLU A 59 -2.46 -7.68 -4.65
N ALA A 60 -3.00 -8.63 -3.90
CA ALA A 60 -3.87 -8.34 -2.76
C ALA A 60 -3.12 -7.55 -1.66
N ALA A 61 -1.87 -7.91 -1.38
CA ALA A 61 -1.02 -7.23 -0.42
C ALA A 61 -0.69 -5.79 -0.86
N VAL A 62 -0.25 -5.60 -2.10
CA VAL A 62 0.04 -4.26 -2.65
C VAL A 62 -1.21 -3.37 -2.67
N ARG A 63 -2.38 -3.92 -3.02
CA ARG A 63 -3.65 -3.19 -2.96
C ARG A 63 -4.05 -2.82 -1.53
N LYS A 64 -3.69 -3.62 -0.54
CA LYS A 64 -3.90 -3.29 0.88
C LYS A 64 -3.09 -2.06 1.28
N VAL A 65 -1.83 -1.96 0.84
CA VAL A 65 -1.01 -0.74 1.01
C VAL A 65 -1.67 0.45 0.31
N ALA A 66 -2.13 0.26 -0.94
CA ALA A 66 -2.78 1.31 -1.72
C ALA A 66 -4.06 1.86 -1.05
N ALA A 67 -4.83 1.02 -0.38
CA ALA A 67 -6.02 1.44 0.34
C ALA A 67 -5.72 2.44 1.48
N ALA A 68 -4.50 2.43 2.02
CA ALA A 68 -4.06 3.37 3.05
C ALA A 68 -3.53 4.71 2.48
N ALA A 69 -3.38 4.85 1.15
CA ALA A 69 -2.73 6.01 0.52
C ALA A 69 -3.41 7.34 0.88
N GLY A 70 -4.75 7.38 0.98
CA GLY A 70 -5.45 8.58 1.43
C GLY A 70 -5.06 9.01 2.84
N TYR A 71 -4.94 8.06 3.76
CA TYR A 71 -4.47 8.33 5.13
C TYR A 71 -3.01 8.81 5.14
N VAL A 72 -2.15 8.16 4.36
CA VAL A 72 -0.72 8.54 4.24
C VAL A 72 -0.59 9.97 3.71
N VAL A 73 -1.19 10.28 2.57
CA VAL A 73 -1.08 11.58 1.91
C VAL A 73 -1.73 12.68 2.76
N GLY A 74 -2.97 12.47 3.20
CA GLY A 74 -3.71 13.52 3.90
C GLY A 74 -3.31 13.70 5.36
N LYS A 75 -3.20 12.59 6.11
CA LYS A 75 -3.01 12.67 7.58
C LYS A 75 -1.54 12.64 7.97
N LYS A 76 -0.74 11.74 7.38
CA LYS A 76 0.66 11.57 7.79
C LYS A 76 1.59 12.59 7.12
N ALA A 77 1.48 12.76 5.81
CA ALA A 77 2.30 13.73 5.08
C ALA A 77 1.74 15.16 5.13
N GLY A 78 0.48 15.35 5.55
CA GLY A 78 -0.14 16.66 5.66
C GLY A 78 -0.21 17.41 4.32
N ALA A 79 -0.58 16.70 3.25
CA ALA A 79 -0.70 17.31 1.93
C ALA A 79 -1.75 18.43 1.94
N PRO A 80 -1.46 19.58 1.30
CA PRO A 80 -2.36 20.74 1.28
C PRO A 80 -3.70 20.45 0.61
N GLU A 81 -4.72 21.20 0.99
CA GLU A 81 -6.03 21.21 0.32
C GLU A 81 -5.87 21.47 -1.18
N GLY A 82 -6.60 20.75 -2.00
CA GLY A 82 -6.56 20.84 -3.46
C GLY A 82 -5.36 20.11 -4.11
N SER A 83 -4.39 19.62 -3.33
CA SER A 83 -3.26 18.87 -3.90
C SER A 83 -3.65 17.43 -4.27
N SER A 84 -2.95 16.92 -5.27
CA SER A 84 -3.07 15.54 -5.71
C SER A 84 -1.71 14.87 -5.77
N VAL A 85 -1.66 13.62 -5.32
CA VAL A 85 -0.45 12.78 -5.35
C VAL A 85 -0.78 11.49 -6.08
N VAL A 86 0.07 11.11 -7.03
CA VAL A 86 -0.08 9.85 -7.78
C VAL A 86 1.11 8.95 -7.48
N PHE A 87 0.82 7.73 -7.01
CA PHE A 87 1.82 6.68 -6.97
C PHE A 87 1.74 5.87 -8.25
N GLU A 88 2.86 5.73 -8.96
CA GLU A 88 3.02 4.85 -10.11
C GLU A 88 3.89 3.68 -9.70
N VAL A 89 3.25 2.59 -9.32
CA VAL A 89 3.91 1.34 -8.92
C VAL A 89 4.15 0.50 -10.16
N HIS A 90 5.38 0.06 -10.37
CA HIS A 90 5.76 -0.76 -11.52
C HIS A 90 6.49 -2.04 -11.08
N GLY A 91 6.67 -2.97 -12.01
CA GLY A 91 7.35 -4.25 -11.79
C GLY A 91 6.37 -5.42 -11.74
N PRO A 92 6.55 -6.40 -10.84
CA PRO A 92 5.70 -7.59 -10.81
C PRO A 92 4.21 -7.30 -10.55
N VAL A 93 3.91 -6.25 -9.79
CA VAL A 93 2.55 -5.70 -9.64
C VAL A 93 2.56 -4.27 -10.14
N GLU A 94 1.76 -3.98 -11.16
CA GLU A 94 1.57 -2.64 -11.69
C GLU A 94 0.29 -2.02 -11.11
N LEU A 95 0.41 -0.81 -10.56
CA LEU A 95 -0.71 -0.12 -9.95
C LEU A 95 -0.51 1.39 -10.02
N THR A 96 -1.56 2.12 -10.39
CA THR A 96 -1.62 3.57 -10.24
C THR A 96 -2.57 3.92 -9.11
N VAL A 97 -2.09 4.69 -8.14
CA VAL A 97 -2.86 5.09 -6.95
C VAL A 97 -2.94 6.60 -6.87
N PRO A 98 -3.95 7.20 -7.48
CA PRO A 98 -4.15 8.63 -7.41
C PRO A 98 -4.89 9.02 -6.13
N VAL A 99 -4.37 10.01 -5.43
CA VAL A 99 -4.97 10.57 -4.21
C VAL A 99 -5.24 12.06 -4.41
N LEU A 100 -6.42 12.52 -4.03
CA LEU A 100 -6.82 13.92 -4.02
C LEU A 100 -7.18 14.34 -2.60
N VAL A 101 -6.78 15.55 -2.22
CA VAL A 101 -7.10 16.17 -0.93
C VAL A 101 -8.22 17.19 -1.15
N GLU A 102 -9.45 16.81 -0.78
CA GLU A 102 -10.63 17.68 -0.76
C GLU A 102 -11.38 17.45 0.54
N GLY A 103 -11.16 18.31 1.54
CA GLY A 103 -11.64 18.11 2.91
C GLY A 103 -11.01 16.89 3.57
N ARG A 104 -11.09 15.73 2.93
CA ARG A 104 -10.39 14.49 3.31
C ARG A 104 -9.66 13.93 2.09
N ALA A 105 -8.44 13.47 2.30
CA ALA A 105 -7.73 12.78 1.24
C ALA A 105 -8.40 11.44 0.92
N ARG A 106 -8.61 11.18 -0.36
CA ARG A 106 -9.26 9.97 -0.89
C ARG A 106 -8.53 9.45 -2.12
N VAL A 107 -8.54 8.16 -2.30
CA VAL A 107 -8.08 7.53 -3.53
C VAL A 107 -9.15 7.75 -4.61
N LEU A 108 -8.70 8.09 -5.81
CA LEU A 108 -9.54 8.28 -6.99
C LEU A 108 -9.53 7.04 -7.88
N ASP A 109 -10.50 6.92 -8.77
CA ASP A 109 -10.55 5.86 -9.78
C ASP A 109 -9.55 6.08 -10.93
N ALA A 110 -9.18 7.34 -11.19
CA ALA A 110 -8.24 7.71 -12.24
C ALA A 110 -7.38 8.93 -11.82
N PRO A 111 -6.14 9.03 -12.30
CA PRO A 111 -5.28 10.15 -11.99
C PRO A 111 -5.78 11.44 -12.66
N PRO A 112 -5.62 12.60 -12.00
CA PRO A 112 -5.90 13.88 -12.62
C PRO A 112 -4.90 14.16 -13.76
N PRO A 113 -5.27 14.99 -14.75
CA PRO A 113 -4.41 15.29 -15.90
C PRO A 113 -3.06 15.92 -15.54
N SER A 114 -3.01 16.65 -14.41
CA SER A 114 -1.82 17.33 -13.91
C SER A 114 -1.76 17.15 -12.40
N PRO A 115 -1.22 16.03 -11.91
CA PRO A 115 -1.05 15.82 -10.49
C PRO A 115 -0.06 16.83 -9.89
N THR A 116 -0.29 17.23 -8.63
CA THR A 116 0.63 18.11 -7.90
C THR A 116 1.99 17.45 -7.73
N ALA A 117 1.99 16.16 -7.41
CA ALA A 117 3.20 15.36 -7.27
C ALA A 117 2.98 13.94 -7.78
N THR A 118 4.02 13.34 -8.36
CA THR A 118 4.02 11.93 -8.75
C THR A 118 5.22 11.24 -8.13
N ILE A 119 4.99 10.05 -7.60
CA ILE A 119 5.98 9.18 -6.97
C ILE A 119 5.99 7.87 -7.75
N ARG A 120 7.05 7.63 -8.52
CA ARG A 120 7.25 6.41 -9.30
C ARG A 120 8.24 5.50 -8.58
N LEU A 121 7.86 4.23 -8.36
CA LEU A 121 8.68 3.27 -7.63
C LEU A 121 8.27 1.84 -7.96
N ASP A 122 9.17 0.89 -7.69
CA ASP A 122 8.85 -0.51 -7.92
C ASP A 122 8.00 -1.13 -6.79
N THR A 123 7.39 -2.28 -7.09
CA THR A 123 6.51 -3.03 -6.18
C THR A 123 7.16 -3.31 -4.82
N GLU A 124 8.45 -3.73 -4.80
CA GLU A 124 9.16 -4.03 -3.54
C GLU A 124 9.33 -2.78 -2.70
N THR A 125 9.77 -1.67 -3.32
CA THR A 125 9.98 -0.39 -2.64
C THR A 125 8.68 0.17 -2.10
N TYR A 126 7.60 0.13 -2.90
CA TYR A 126 6.28 0.58 -2.47
C TYR A 126 5.80 -0.17 -1.24
N ASN A 127 5.92 -1.49 -1.27
CA ASN A 127 5.52 -2.34 -0.18
C ASN A 127 6.39 -2.15 1.07
N ALA A 128 7.72 -2.12 0.90
CA ALA A 128 8.65 -1.93 2.00
C ALA A 128 8.46 -0.59 2.73
N LEU A 129 8.17 0.49 2.00
CA LEU A 129 7.80 1.78 2.56
C LEU A 129 6.46 1.72 3.30
N GLY A 130 5.43 1.18 2.65
CA GLY A 130 4.07 1.10 3.22
C GLY A 130 4.02 0.30 4.53
N CYS A 131 4.84 -0.73 4.63
CA CYS A 131 4.93 -1.60 5.80
C CYS A 131 6.08 -1.25 6.76
N GLY A 132 6.71 -0.08 6.60
CA GLY A 132 7.73 0.43 7.51
C GLY A 132 9.02 -0.38 7.56
N ARG A 133 9.31 -1.21 6.54
CA ARG A 133 10.56 -1.98 6.44
C ARG A 133 11.72 -1.13 5.97
N TRP A 134 11.43 -0.11 5.20
CA TRP A 134 12.40 0.91 4.79
C TRP A 134 11.92 2.30 5.19
N SER A 135 12.86 3.16 5.60
CA SER A 135 12.60 4.58 5.72
C SER A 135 12.59 5.25 4.34
N GLY A 136 12.04 6.46 4.23
CA GLY A 136 12.10 7.26 3.00
C GLY A 136 13.56 7.45 2.56
N GLU A 137 14.48 7.76 3.48
CA GLU A 137 15.90 7.90 3.18
C GLU A 137 16.50 6.63 2.58
N GLN A 138 16.21 5.47 3.18
CA GLN A 138 16.67 4.18 2.66
C GLN A 138 16.13 3.90 1.26
N ALA A 139 14.85 4.16 1.03
CA ALA A 139 14.24 3.96 -0.28
C ALA A 139 14.84 4.87 -1.33
N MET A 140 15.01 6.16 -1.04
CA MET A 140 15.66 7.14 -1.95
C MET A 140 17.10 6.72 -2.28
N ALA A 141 17.86 6.23 -1.30
CA ALA A 141 19.23 5.78 -1.50
C ALA A 141 19.36 4.58 -2.47
N THR A 142 18.30 3.82 -2.70
CA THR A 142 18.28 2.71 -3.67
C THR A 142 18.29 3.19 -5.13
N GLY A 143 17.93 4.44 -5.40
CA GLY A 143 17.68 4.97 -6.75
C GLY A 143 16.42 4.41 -7.43
N ARG A 144 15.54 3.72 -6.68
CA ARG A 144 14.31 3.12 -7.20
C ARG A 144 13.07 4.00 -7.04
N VAL A 145 13.23 5.19 -6.46
CA VAL A 145 12.15 6.17 -6.28
C VAL A 145 12.43 7.39 -7.13
N GLU A 146 11.51 7.72 -8.02
CA GLU A 146 11.54 8.92 -8.84
C GLU A 146 10.41 9.85 -8.41
N LEU A 147 10.74 11.12 -8.17
CA LEU A 147 9.80 12.15 -7.74
C LEU A 147 9.67 13.21 -8.84
N THR A 148 8.43 13.57 -9.19
CA THR A 148 8.16 14.65 -10.16
C THR A 148 7.02 15.55 -9.67
N GLY A 149 6.92 16.76 -10.24
CA GLY A 149 6.01 17.80 -9.79
C GLY A 149 6.53 18.50 -8.54
N ASP A 150 5.71 18.66 -7.51
CA ASP A 150 6.13 19.16 -6.19
C ASP A 150 6.93 18.06 -5.46
N THR A 151 8.25 18.10 -5.64
CA THR A 151 9.17 17.12 -5.07
C THR A 151 9.27 17.20 -3.55
N ASP A 152 9.00 18.36 -2.95
CA ASP A 152 9.00 18.50 -1.48
C ASP A 152 7.78 17.81 -0.87
N LEU A 153 6.62 17.94 -1.51
CA LEU A 153 5.43 17.19 -1.14
C LEU A 153 5.66 15.68 -1.33
N ALA A 154 6.19 15.29 -2.50
CA ALA A 154 6.46 13.89 -2.81
C ALA A 154 7.42 13.26 -1.78
N GLN A 155 8.49 13.95 -1.41
CA GLN A 155 9.45 13.49 -0.40
C GLN A 155 8.77 13.33 0.96
N ARG A 156 7.97 14.33 1.41
CA ARG A 156 7.22 14.20 2.67
C ARG A 156 6.28 12.98 2.66
N VAL A 157 5.67 12.69 1.51
CA VAL A 157 4.80 11.50 1.38
C VAL A 157 5.64 10.24 1.51
N VAL A 158 6.77 10.12 0.81
CA VAL A 158 7.69 8.96 0.90
C VAL A 158 8.16 8.74 2.34
N ASP A 159 8.55 9.79 3.04
CA ASP A 159 9.02 9.73 4.44
C ASP A 159 7.94 9.28 5.43
N ASN A 160 6.69 9.37 5.03
CA ASN A 160 5.53 9.07 5.88
C ASN A 160 4.69 7.88 5.38
N MET A 161 5.18 7.09 4.45
CA MET A 161 4.40 5.99 3.85
C MET A 161 4.04 4.87 4.82
N ALA A 162 4.84 4.60 5.84
CA ALA A 162 4.58 3.52 6.79
C ALA A 162 3.22 3.69 7.47
N PHE A 163 2.21 2.90 7.09
CA PHE A 163 0.88 2.92 7.70
C PHE A 163 0.68 1.76 8.68
N THR A 164 1.50 0.73 8.56
CA THR A 164 1.56 -0.44 9.46
C THR A 164 3.02 -0.82 9.70
N ILE A 165 3.27 -1.59 10.74
CA ILE A 165 4.59 -2.09 11.17
C ILE A 165 4.53 -3.61 11.38
#